data_5a6a1b433d0fd3e19f6c1c96e19accab
#
_entry.id   5a6a1b433d0fd3e19f6c1c96e19accab
#
_cell.length_a   1.000
_cell.length_b   1.000
_cell.length_c   1.000
_cell.angle_alpha   90.00
_cell.angle_beta   90.00
_cell.angle_gamma   90.00
#
_symmetry.space_group_name_H-M   'P 1'
#
loop_
_entity.id
_entity.type
_entity.pdbx_description
1 polymer ?
#
loop_
_entity_poly.entity_id
_entity_poly.type
_entity_poly.pdbx_seq_one_letter_code
_entity_poly.pdbx_strand_id
1 'polypeptide(L)'
;VEPADSTKTAVTDTTDTTSNVDSATEIIAETPMPKAADQLFDDFFFNFIANKRLQRKRIVFPLPVETNGKVTKQIARNQWKMDYFFRPKGYYTLIFDNAGQAEYAKSTKLDTVIVEKINLNQRLVEQYCFDHQDGKWKMNKINNIGFAQKYNASFLEFLSKFLANDGRGSIKDPLPYVGIDPNGETTNKVNTTIPASEWSTYLPEVPKNNIYNILYGQKYGESKKKILVFRGLSNGIETQLEFRKRGKNWRLERIIAY
;
A
#
# COMPACT_ATOMS: atom_id res chain seq x y z
N VAL A 1 62.11 10.90 -46.83
CA VAL A 1 62.42 10.00 -45.73
C VAL A 1 61.39 10.25 -44.60
N GLU A 2 60.52 9.33 -44.49
CA GLU A 2 59.48 9.16 -43.41
C GLU A 2 60.13 8.89 -42.05
N PRO A 3 59.38 8.97 -40.96
CA PRO A 3 58.28 7.99 -40.74
C PRO A 3 56.99 8.48 -40.10
N ALA A 4 56.00 7.61 -40.26
CA ALA A 4 54.68 7.64 -39.76
C ALA A 4 54.58 7.62 -38.23
N ASP A 5 53.52 8.29 -37.68
CA ASP A 5 53.10 8.08 -36.30
C ASP A 5 51.61 7.76 -36.25
N SER A 6 51.30 6.62 -35.61
CA SER A 6 49.98 6.03 -35.47
C SER A 6 49.26 6.63 -34.29
N THR A 7 48.19 7.37 -34.50
CA THR A 7 47.30 7.84 -33.46
C THR A 7 46.33 6.72 -33.08
N LYS A 8 46.44 6.18 -31.87
CA LYS A 8 45.49 5.32 -31.21
C LYS A 8 44.29 6.15 -30.73
N THR A 9 43.13 5.82 -31.28
CA THR A 9 41.83 6.33 -30.81
C THR A 9 41.50 5.68 -29.45
N ALA A 10 41.36 6.50 -28.42
CA ALA A 10 40.86 6.07 -27.11
C ALA A 10 39.36 5.90 -27.17
N VAL A 11 38.90 4.70 -26.88
CA VAL A 11 37.48 4.36 -26.65
C VAL A 11 37.10 4.92 -25.27
N THR A 12 36.20 5.89 -25.26
CA THR A 12 35.57 6.39 -24.02
C THR A 12 34.58 5.35 -23.55
N ASP A 13 34.91 4.76 -22.42
CA ASP A 13 34.05 3.83 -21.67
C ASP A 13 32.86 4.60 -21.07
N THR A 14 31.69 4.18 -21.46
CA THR A 14 30.41 4.74 -20.93
C THR A 14 30.18 4.11 -19.55
N THR A 15 30.54 4.83 -18.50
CA THR A 15 30.32 4.43 -17.12
C THR A 15 28.84 4.35 -16.84
N ASP A 16 28.47 3.17 -16.49
CA ASP A 16 27.18 2.64 -16.06
C ASP A 16 26.56 3.47 -14.90
N THR A 17 25.37 4.02 -15.14
CA THR A 17 24.63 4.87 -14.19
C THR A 17 23.86 4.04 -13.13
N THR A 18 24.06 2.73 -13.08
CA THR A 18 23.39 1.79 -12.17
C THR A 18 23.98 1.73 -10.77
N SER A 19 25.21 2.22 -10.56
CA SER A 19 25.89 2.10 -9.26
C SER A 19 25.43 3.08 -8.17
N ASN A 20 24.82 4.21 -8.52
CA ASN A 20 24.42 5.23 -7.55
C ASN A 20 23.10 4.96 -6.84
N VAL A 21 22.19 4.18 -7.44
CA VAL A 21 20.91 3.82 -6.83
C VAL A 21 21.10 2.73 -5.77
N ASP A 22 22.00 1.78 -6.01
CA ASP A 22 22.32 0.71 -5.06
C ASP A 22 23.03 1.25 -3.82
N SER A 23 23.94 2.22 -3.97
CA SER A 23 24.64 2.84 -2.84
C SER A 23 23.72 3.61 -1.89
N ALA A 24 22.75 4.38 -2.42
CA ALA A 24 21.79 5.11 -1.60
C ALA A 24 20.84 4.15 -0.84
N THR A 25 20.45 3.06 -1.48
CA THR A 25 19.59 2.01 -0.88
C THR A 25 20.36 1.25 0.20
N GLU A 26 21.65 0.97 0.03
CA GLU A 26 22.50 0.36 1.05
C GLU A 26 22.74 1.31 2.23
N ILE A 27 22.96 2.59 2.02
CA ILE A 27 23.14 3.59 3.08
C ILE A 27 21.88 3.70 3.93
N ILE A 28 20.69 3.75 3.33
CA ILE A 28 19.41 3.76 4.06
C ILE A 28 19.23 2.45 4.86
N ALA A 29 19.62 1.31 4.30
CA ALA A 29 19.55 0.02 4.97
C ALA A 29 20.50 -0.12 6.17
N GLU A 30 21.59 0.67 6.23
CA GLU A 30 22.57 0.65 7.31
C GLU A 30 22.32 1.71 8.38
N THR A 31 21.58 2.77 8.09
CA THR A 31 21.25 3.83 9.06
C THR A 31 20.32 3.29 10.15
N PRO A 32 20.69 3.40 11.44
CA PRO A 32 19.81 3.02 12.52
C PRO A 32 18.53 3.84 12.52
N MET A 33 17.38 3.19 12.66
CA MET A 33 16.10 3.88 12.79
C MET A 33 16.08 4.77 14.05
N PRO A 34 15.68 6.05 13.95
CA PRO A 34 15.54 6.93 15.09
C PRO A 34 14.57 6.34 16.13
N LYS A 35 14.84 6.53 17.42
CA LYS A 35 13.94 6.07 18.52
C LYS A 35 12.55 6.67 18.40
N ALA A 36 12.44 7.93 17.96
CA ALA A 36 11.17 8.62 17.77
C ALA A 36 10.29 7.96 16.68
N ALA A 37 10.86 7.21 15.74
CA ALA A 37 10.10 6.53 14.71
C ALA A 37 9.23 5.37 15.23
N ASP A 38 9.44 4.90 16.46
CA ASP A 38 8.52 3.94 17.09
C ASP A 38 7.25 4.59 17.65
N GLN A 39 7.13 5.93 17.68
CA GLN A 39 5.96 6.62 18.23
C GLN A 39 4.75 6.50 17.30
N LEU A 40 4.96 6.57 15.98
CA LEU A 40 3.93 6.37 14.99
C LEU A 40 4.20 5.08 14.21
N PHE A 41 3.16 4.30 13.99
CA PHE A 41 3.30 3.05 13.25
C PHE A 41 3.86 3.27 11.84
N ASP A 42 3.40 4.29 11.13
CA ASP A 42 3.84 4.57 9.76
C ASP A 42 5.34 4.88 9.70
N ASP A 43 5.86 5.71 10.63
CA ASP A 43 7.29 6.03 10.69
C ASP A 43 8.14 4.78 10.94
N PHE A 44 7.69 3.91 11.84
CA PHE A 44 8.32 2.61 12.04
C PHE A 44 8.22 1.74 10.80
N PHE A 45 7.02 1.62 10.21
CA PHE A 45 6.77 0.65 9.15
C PHE A 45 7.52 0.99 7.87
N PHE A 46 7.62 2.26 7.50
CA PHE A 46 8.43 2.68 6.34
C PHE A 46 9.92 2.32 6.51
N ASN A 47 10.47 2.47 7.72
CA ASN A 47 11.82 1.99 8.01
C ASN A 47 11.91 0.45 7.95
N PHE A 48 10.89 -0.25 8.49
CA PHE A 48 10.84 -1.71 8.54
C PHE A 48 10.84 -2.35 7.14
N ILE A 49 10.05 -1.83 6.20
CA ILE A 49 9.99 -2.34 4.82
C ILE A 49 11.22 -1.98 3.97
N ALA A 50 12.04 -1.04 4.42
CA ALA A 50 13.24 -0.61 3.73
C ALA A 50 14.52 -1.30 4.23
N ASN A 51 14.49 -1.94 5.43
CA ASN A 51 15.69 -2.37 6.13
C ASN A 51 15.63 -3.84 6.56
N LYS A 52 16.43 -4.69 5.91
CA LYS A 52 16.51 -6.13 6.17
C LYS A 52 16.93 -6.47 7.60
N ARG A 53 17.89 -5.70 8.16
CA ARG A 53 18.36 -5.91 9.54
C ARG A 53 17.26 -5.56 10.54
N LEU A 54 16.53 -4.46 10.27
CA LEU A 54 15.41 -4.03 11.12
C LEU A 54 14.29 -5.07 11.10
N GLN A 55 13.91 -5.62 9.94
CA GLN A 55 12.91 -6.70 9.87
C GLN A 55 13.31 -7.85 10.78
N ARG A 56 14.52 -8.38 10.65
CA ARG A 56 15.00 -9.49 11.48
C ARG A 56 15.05 -9.17 12.98
N LYS A 57 15.26 -7.90 13.34
CA LYS A 57 15.30 -7.44 14.74
C LYS A 57 13.91 -7.26 15.34
N ARG A 58 12.93 -6.88 14.51
CA ARG A 58 11.57 -6.51 14.94
C ARG A 58 10.53 -7.61 14.69
N ILE A 59 10.93 -8.73 14.12
CA ILE A 59 10.10 -9.93 14.00
C ILE A 59 10.40 -10.86 15.18
N VAL A 60 9.33 -11.33 15.81
CA VAL A 60 9.39 -12.34 16.87
C VAL A 60 9.53 -13.72 16.21
N PHE A 61 10.66 -14.39 16.44
CA PHE A 61 10.94 -15.69 15.87
C PHE A 61 10.93 -16.80 16.93
N PRO A 62 10.49 -18.03 16.58
CA PRO A 62 9.93 -18.42 15.30
C PRO A 62 8.60 -17.72 15.04
N LEU A 63 8.42 -17.16 13.82
CA LEU A 63 7.21 -16.43 13.46
C LEU A 63 6.09 -17.40 13.09
N PRO A 64 4.99 -17.45 13.85
CA PRO A 64 3.86 -18.31 13.54
C PRO A 64 3.09 -17.78 12.33
N VAL A 65 2.72 -18.70 11.44
CA VAL A 65 1.76 -18.47 10.36
C VAL A 65 0.49 -19.25 10.70
N GLU A 66 -0.57 -18.52 10.93
CA GLU A 66 -1.90 -19.06 11.21
C GLU A 66 -2.75 -19.14 9.94
N THR A 67 -3.61 -20.13 9.85
CA THR A 67 -4.66 -20.24 8.85
C THR A 67 -5.93 -20.70 9.54
N ASN A 68 -7.00 -19.90 9.44
CA ASN A 68 -8.27 -20.17 10.13
C ASN A 68 -8.09 -20.42 11.65
N GLY A 69 -7.24 -19.61 12.30
CA GLY A 69 -7.00 -19.66 13.74
C GLY A 69 -6.10 -20.81 14.21
N LYS A 70 -5.50 -21.58 13.31
CA LYS A 70 -4.56 -22.67 13.63
C LYS A 70 -3.18 -22.35 13.08
N VAL A 71 -2.14 -22.57 13.88
CA VAL A 71 -0.74 -22.47 13.41
C VAL A 71 -0.47 -23.59 12.42
N THR A 72 -0.20 -23.21 11.16
CA THR A 72 0.09 -24.15 10.06
C THR A 72 1.57 -24.22 9.73
N LYS A 73 2.33 -23.18 10.10
CA LYS A 73 3.76 -23.09 9.85
C LYS A 73 4.42 -22.18 10.89
N GLN A 74 5.71 -22.41 11.12
CA GLN A 74 6.58 -21.49 11.85
C GLN A 74 7.78 -21.14 10.97
N ILE A 75 8.11 -19.86 10.89
CA ILE A 75 9.23 -19.36 10.10
C ILE A 75 10.38 -19.05 11.06
N ALA A 76 11.49 -19.78 10.91
CA ALA A 76 12.69 -19.51 11.68
C ALA A 76 13.42 -18.26 11.16
N ARG A 77 14.23 -17.61 12.00
CA ARG A 77 14.96 -16.38 11.66
C ARG A 77 15.82 -16.49 10.40
N ASN A 78 16.45 -17.64 10.18
CA ASN A 78 17.28 -17.91 9.00
C ASN A 78 16.46 -18.18 7.73
N GLN A 79 15.20 -18.55 7.88
CA GLN A 79 14.26 -18.78 6.76
C GLN A 79 13.53 -17.50 6.33
N TRP A 80 13.55 -16.44 7.15
CA TRP A 80 12.90 -15.18 6.79
C TRP A 80 13.61 -14.53 5.61
N LYS A 81 12.86 -14.33 4.54
CA LYS A 81 13.26 -13.49 3.41
C LYS A 81 12.68 -12.10 3.59
N MET A 82 13.46 -11.07 3.28
CA MET A 82 12.98 -9.69 3.36
C MET A 82 11.71 -9.51 2.52
N ASP A 83 10.66 -8.96 3.12
CA ASP A 83 9.45 -8.55 2.43
C ASP A 83 9.49 -7.02 2.21
N TYR A 84 9.34 -6.61 0.98
CA TYR A 84 9.29 -5.19 0.60
C TYR A 84 7.87 -4.62 0.64
N PHE A 85 6.87 -5.47 0.92
CA PHE A 85 5.45 -5.10 0.98
C PHE A 85 5.02 -4.31 -0.26
N PHE A 86 4.43 -3.13 -0.06
CA PHE A 86 3.94 -2.27 -1.13
C PHE A 86 5.02 -1.35 -1.75
N ARG A 87 6.25 -1.37 -1.24
CA ARG A 87 7.32 -0.48 -1.72
C ARG A 87 7.57 -0.57 -3.23
N PRO A 88 7.61 -1.76 -3.86
CA PRO A 88 7.80 -1.87 -5.31
C PRO A 88 6.65 -1.29 -6.14
N LYS A 89 5.47 -1.12 -5.55
CA LYS A 89 4.31 -0.49 -6.21
C LYS A 89 4.35 1.03 -6.18
N GLY A 90 5.12 1.62 -5.27
CA GLY A 90 5.18 3.07 -5.08
C GLY A 90 3.94 3.67 -4.41
N TYR A 91 2.96 2.85 -4.03
CA TYR A 91 1.74 3.26 -3.31
C TYR A 91 1.21 2.12 -2.45
N TYR A 92 0.34 2.47 -1.51
CA TYR A 92 -0.50 1.54 -0.75
C TYR A 92 -1.93 2.02 -0.72
N THR A 93 -2.84 1.19 -0.24
CA THR A 93 -4.24 1.54 -0.11
C THR A 93 -4.71 1.48 1.33
N LEU A 94 -5.77 2.22 1.64
CA LEU A 94 -6.47 2.18 2.91
C LEU A 94 -7.96 2.00 2.63
N ILE A 95 -8.64 1.21 3.44
CA ILE A 95 -10.09 1.03 3.38
C ILE A 95 -10.70 1.59 4.66
N PHE A 96 -11.64 2.52 4.53
CA PHE A 96 -12.34 3.14 5.64
C PHE A 96 -13.86 3.04 5.46
N ASP A 97 -14.60 3.01 6.57
CA ASP A 97 -16.06 3.13 6.57
C ASP A 97 -16.50 4.60 6.49
N ASN A 98 -15.66 5.50 6.97
CA ASN A 98 -15.86 6.95 6.96
C ASN A 98 -14.51 7.69 7.04
N ALA A 99 -14.52 8.95 6.70
CA ALA A 99 -13.30 9.79 6.67
C ALA A 99 -12.64 9.95 8.05
N GLY A 100 -13.42 9.91 9.15
CA GLY A 100 -12.86 10.03 10.51
C GLY A 100 -11.94 8.89 10.89
N GLN A 101 -12.06 7.73 10.25
CA GLN A 101 -11.16 6.60 10.52
C GLN A 101 -9.72 6.83 10.02
N ALA A 102 -9.48 7.80 9.15
CA ALA A 102 -8.13 8.17 8.72
C ALA A 102 -7.29 8.76 9.87
N GLU A 103 -7.93 9.32 10.89
CA GLU A 103 -7.23 9.89 12.05
C GLU A 103 -6.56 8.83 12.94
N TYR A 104 -7.00 7.57 12.87
CA TYR A 104 -6.33 6.48 13.60
C TYR A 104 -4.86 6.32 13.22
N ALA A 105 -4.49 6.58 11.96
CA ALA A 105 -3.11 6.51 11.50
C ALA A 105 -2.16 7.48 12.21
N LYS A 106 -2.69 8.59 12.76
CA LYS A 106 -1.93 9.62 13.47
C LYS A 106 -1.84 9.36 14.98
N SER A 107 -2.45 8.30 15.47
CA SER A 107 -2.49 8.00 16.91
C SER A 107 -1.17 7.42 17.38
N THR A 108 -0.63 8.00 18.45
CA THR A 108 0.53 7.48 19.19
C THR A 108 0.15 6.49 20.29
N LYS A 109 -1.15 6.19 20.43
CA LYS A 109 -1.70 5.31 21.48
C LYS A 109 -2.15 3.96 20.93
N LEU A 110 -1.64 3.57 19.77
CA LEU A 110 -1.98 2.27 19.18
C LEU A 110 -1.13 1.17 19.82
N ASP A 111 -1.81 0.12 20.29
CA ASP A 111 -1.15 -1.06 20.82
C ASP A 111 -0.97 -2.15 19.75
N THR A 112 -1.82 -2.14 18.74
CA THR A 112 -1.81 -3.12 17.65
C THR A 112 -2.09 -2.48 16.30
N VAL A 113 -1.40 -2.93 15.26
CA VAL A 113 -1.67 -2.58 13.86
C VAL A 113 -1.56 -3.85 13.00
N ILE A 114 -2.42 -3.97 12.01
CA ILE A 114 -2.39 -5.07 11.05
C ILE A 114 -2.16 -4.51 9.66
N VAL A 115 -1.14 -4.99 8.98
CA VAL A 115 -0.94 -4.74 7.56
C VAL A 115 -1.51 -5.91 6.79
N GLU A 116 -2.46 -5.65 5.92
CA GLU A 116 -3.15 -6.67 5.13
C GLU A 116 -2.64 -6.64 3.69
N LYS A 117 -2.24 -7.80 3.18
CA LYS A 117 -2.07 -8.03 1.74
C LYS A 117 -3.31 -8.77 1.25
N ILE A 118 -4.16 -8.05 0.54
CA ILE A 118 -5.44 -8.54 0.05
C ILE A 118 -5.24 -9.08 -1.36
N ASN A 119 -5.27 -10.40 -1.51
CA ASN A 119 -5.20 -11.06 -2.80
C ASN A 119 -6.60 -11.12 -3.42
N LEU A 120 -6.82 -10.28 -4.44
CA LEU A 120 -8.12 -10.10 -5.08
C LEU A 120 -8.56 -11.36 -5.87
N ASN A 121 -7.61 -12.04 -6.51
CA ASN A 121 -7.90 -13.20 -7.36
C ASN A 121 -8.18 -14.46 -6.52
N GLN A 122 -7.40 -14.65 -5.45
CA GLN A 122 -7.53 -15.82 -4.58
C GLN A 122 -8.57 -15.62 -3.47
N ARG A 123 -9.08 -14.39 -3.27
CA ARG A 123 -10.01 -14.02 -2.20
C ARG A 123 -9.47 -14.35 -0.82
N LEU A 124 -8.18 -14.09 -0.63
CA LEU A 124 -7.43 -14.33 0.60
C LEU A 124 -6.84 -13.03 1.11
N VAL A 125 -6.73 -12.93 2.42
CA VAL A 125 -6.06 -11.83 3.11
C VAL A 125 -4.96 -12.41 3.97
N GLU A 126 -3.72 -11.99 3.69
CA GLU A 126 -2.57 -12.25 4.53
C GLU A 126 -2.38 -11.05 5.46
N GLN A 127 -2.53 -11.28 6.75
CA GLN A 127 -2.47 -10.26 7.80
C GLN A 127 -1.13 -10.35 8.54
N TYR A 128 -0.32 -9.33 8.43
CA TYR A 128 0.90 -9.15 9.20
C TYR A 128 0.56 -8.39 10.48
N CYS A 129 0.62 -9.06 11.63
CA CYS A 129 0.18 -8.52 12.91
C CYS A 129 1.36 -7.91 13.67
N PHE A 130 1.20 -6.67 14.09
CA PHE A 130 2.19 -5.89 14.83
C PHE A 130 1.62 -5.48 16.17
N ASP A 131 2.43 -5.60 17.23
CA ASP A 131 2.14 -5.11 18.58
C ASP A 131 3.19 -4.07 18.98
N HIS A 132 2.74 -3.06 19.74
CA HIS A 132 3.61 -2.06 20.34
C HIS A 132 3.92 -2.47 21.78
N GLN A 133 5.14 -2.98 22.01
CA GLN A 133 5.59 -3.51 23.28
C GLN A 133 6.92 -2.87 23.69
N ASP A 134 7.02 -2.42 24.94
CA ASP A 134 8.22 -1.79 25.49
C ASP A 134 8.71 -0.63 24.63
N GLY A 135 7.79 0.20 24.13
CA GLY A 135 8.09 1.33 23.27
C GLY A 135 8.60 0.96 21.88
N LYS A 136 8.32 -0.26 21.39
CA LYS A 136 8.77 -0.73 20.09
C LYS A 136 7.70 -1.56 19.37
N TRP A 137 7.55 -1.31 18.11
CA TRP A 137 6.74 -2.16 17.24
C TRP A 137 7.46 -3.47 16.90
N LYS A 138 6.74 -4.59 17.02
CA LYS A 138 7.22 -5.92 16.68
C LYS A 138 6.16 -6.68 15.89
N MET A 139 6.56 -7.36 14.83
CA MET A 139 5.69 -8.30 14.12
C MET A 139 5.72 -9.65 14.85
N ASN A 140 4.56 -10.16 15.23
CA ASN A 140 4.44 -11.35 16.08
C ASN A 140 3.78 -12.56 15.39
N LYS A 141 3.03 -12.33 14.30
CA LYS A 141 2.43 -13.42 13.52
C LYS A 141 1.98 -12.97 12.14
N ILE A 142 1.77 -13.96 11.27
CA ILE A 142 1.04 -13.84 10.01
C ILE A 142 -0.24 -14.65 10.14
N ASN A 143 -1.38 -14.09 9.74
CA ASN A 143 -2.66 -14.76 9.78
C ASN A 143 -3.33 -14.75 8.39
N ASN A 144 -3.61 -15.93 7.85
CA ASN A 144 -4.26 -16.11 6.55
C ASN A 144 -5.74 -16.38 6.74
N ILE A 145 -6.59 -15.53 6.16
CA ILE A 145 -8.05 -15.65 6.24
C ILE A 145 -8.70 -15.43 4.88
N GLY A 146 -9.83 -16.08 4.64
CA GLY A 146 -10.64 -15.85 3.47
C GLY A 146 -11.48 -14.56 3.57
N PHE A 147 -11.95 -14.02 2.43
CA PHE A 147 -12.84 -12.85 2.42
C PHE A 147 -14.09 -13.05 3.27
N ALA A 148 -14.68 -14.25 3.25
CA ALA A 148 -15.88 -14.56 4.01
C ALA A 148 -15.74 -14.39 5.54
N GLN A 149 -14.50 -14.41 6.04
CA GLN A 149 -14.20 -14.23 7.47
C GLN A 149 -13.98 -12.75 7.86
N LYS A 150 -14.07 -11.83 6.89
CA LYS A 150 -13.90 -10.39 7.11
C LYS A 150 -15.25 -9.69 7.31
N TYR A 151 -15.30 -8.72 8.21
CA TYR A 151 -16.49 -7.88 8.38
C TYR A 151 -16.84 -7.02 7.15
N ASN A 152 -15.88 -6.78 6.26
CA ASN A 152 -16.09 -6.09 4.99
C ASN A 152 -16.12 -7.04 3.78
N ALA A 153 -16.45 -8.31 3.99
CA ALA A 153 -16.47 -9.37 2.97
C ALA A 153 -17.24 -8.97 1.71
N SER A 154 -18.44 -8.42 1.86
CA SER A 154 -19.25 -8.02 0.71
C SER A 154 -18.60 -6.91 -0.13
N PHE A 155 -17.84 -6.01 0.50
CA PHE A 155 -17.10 -4.98 -0.20
C PHE A 155 -15.86 -5.57 -0.91
N LEU A 156 -15.12 -6.47 -0.27
CA LEU A 156 -13.94 -7.10 -0.89
C LEU A 156 -14.34 -7.97 -2.09
N GLU A 157 -15.44 -8.71 -2.01
CA GLU A 157 -16.01 -9.47 -3.12
C GLU A 157 -16.40 -8.56 -4.31
N PHE A 158 -17.03 -7.43 -4.00
CA PHE A 158 -17.34 -6.42 -4.99
C PHE A 158 -16.07 -5.81 -5.59
N LEU A 159 -15.14 -5.37 -4.73
CA LEU A 159 -13.91 -4.69 -5.15
C LEU A 159 -13.07 -5.56 -6.10
N SER A 160 -12.95 -6.86 -5.81
CA SER A 160 -12.28 -7.81 -6.69
C SER A 160 -12.89 -7.80 -8.10
N LYS A 161 -14.22 -7.87 -8.21
CA LYS A 161 -14.92 -7.83 -9.50
C LYS A 161 -14.84 -6.46 -10.16
N PHE A 162 -14.95 -5.39 -9.37
CA PHE A 162 -14.87 -4.00 -9.84
C PHE A 162 -13.52 -3.73 -10.53
N LEU A 163 -12.43 -4.08 -9.87
CA LEU A 163 -11.08 -3.87 -10.40
C LEU A 163 -10.78 -4.80 -11.61
N ALA A 164 -11.27 -6.04 -11.59
CA ALA A 164 -11.10 -6.98 -12.69
C ALA A 164 -11.85 -6.58 -13.97
N ASN A 165 -12.98 -5.88 -13.84
CA ASN A 165 -13.86 -5.48 -14.95
C ASN A 165 -13.81 -3.98 -15.26
N ASP A 166 -12.78 -3.28 -14.79
CA ASP A 166 -12.60 -1.83 -14.96
C ASP A 166 -13.83 -1.01 -14.53
N GLY A 167 -14.45 -1.43 -13.43
CA GLY A 167 -15.61 -0.76 -12.84
C GLY A 167 -16.92 -0.85 -13.64
N ARG A 168 -16.92 -1.57 -14.76
CA ARG A 168 -18.05 -1.60 -15.71
C ARG A 168 -19.39 -1.89 -15.01
N GLY A 169 -20.36 -1.01 -15.25
CA GLY A 169 -21.74 -1.11 -14.69
C GLY A 169 -21.85 -0.78 -13.20
N SER A 170 -20.75 -0.40 -12.54
CA SER A 170 -20.71 -0.12 -11.10
C SER A 170 -20.16 1.28 -10.78
N ILE A 171 -20.27 2.22 -11.71
CA ILE A 171 -19.83 3.60 -11.55
C ILE A 171 -21.01 4.53 -11.83
N LYS A 172 -21.15 5.58 -11.01
CA LYS A 172 -22.09 6.65 -11.28
C LYS A 172 -21.64 7.44 -12.51
N ASP A 173 -22.55 7.72 -13.43
CA ASP A 173 -22.26 8.47 -14.64
C ASP A 173 -23.30 9.63 -14.79
N PRO A 174 -22.85 10.90 -14.90
CA PRO A 174 -21.49 11.36 -14.71
C PRO A 174 -20.99 11.14 -13.27
N LEU A 175 -19.68 10.90 -13.12
CA LEU A 175 -19.06 10.61 -11.82
C LEU A 175 -18.65 11.92 -11.13
N PRO A 176 -19.15 12.25 -9.94
CA PRO A 176 -18.71 13.39 -9.15
C PRO A 176 -17.21 13.33 -8.85
N TYR A 177 -16.51 14.43 -9.09
CA TYR A 177 -15.09 14.59 -8.92
C TYR A 177 -14.75 15.85 -8.12
N VAL A 178 -13.84 15.72 -7.17
CA VAL A 178 -13.23 16.82 -6.43
C VAL A 178 -11.71 16.66 -6.48
N GLY A 179 -11.01 17.65 -6.97
CA GLY A 179 -9.55 17.57 -7.08
C GLY A 179 -9.00 18.68 -7.97
N ILE A 180 -7.77 18.49 -8.44
CA ILE A 180 -7.16 19.39 -9.44
C ILE A 180 -7.96 19.28 -10.73
N ASP A 181 -8.08 20.40 -11.44
CA ASP A 181 -8.86 20.49 -12.69
C ASP A 181 -8.46 19.37 -13.67
N PRO A 182 -9.39 18.45 -14.01
CA PRO A 182 -9.11 17.32 -14.87
C PRO A 182 -8.76 17.74 -16.31
N ASN A 183 -9.15 18.93 -16.74
CA ASN A 183 -8.84 19.48 -18.07
C ASN A 183 -7.44 20.10 -18.13
N GLY A 184 -6.75 20.26 -16.96
CA GLY A 184 -5.43 20.85 -16.89
C GLY A 184 -5.38 22.37 -17.17
N GLU A 185 -6.53 23.03 -17.23
CA GLU A 185 -6.61 24.49 -17.49
C GLU A 185 -6.15 25.30 -16.29
N THR A 186 -6.30 24.75 -15.09
CA THR A 186 -5.86 25.39 -13.85
C THR A 186 -5.27 24.38 -12.87
N THR A 187 -4.47 24.85 -11.90
CA THR A 187 -4.01 24.05 -10.74
C THR A 187 -4.97 24.16 -9.56
N ASN A 188 -6.09 24.83 -9.72
CA ASN A 188 -7.08 25.01 -8.67
C ASN A 188 -7.88 23.75 -8.44
N LYS A 189 -8.34 23.58 -7.20
CA LYS A 189 -9.30 22.54 -6.87
C LYS A 189 -10.66 22.89 -7.46
N VAL A 190 -11.23 21.92 -8.16
CA VAL A 190 -12.56 22.01 -8.74
C VAL A 190 -13.50 20.98 -8.11
N ASN A 191 -14.79 21.26 -8.13
CA ASN A 191 -15.86 20.32 -7.80
C ASN A 191 -16.74 20.20 -9.04
N THR A 192 -16.59 19.12 -9.77
CA THR A 192 -17.19 18.91 -11.08
C THR A 192 -17.62 17.46 -11.27
N THR A 193 -17.87 17.07 -12.49
CA THR A 193 -18.12 15.68 -12.86
C THR A 193 -17.19 15.27 -14.01
N ILE A 194 -16.87 13.99 -14.07
CA ILE A 194 -16.08 13.36 -15.13
C ILE A 194 -16.88 12.21 -15.75
N PRO A 195 -16.56 11.80 -16.98
CA PRO A 195 -17.11 10.58 -17.56
C PRO A 195 -16.74 9.36 -16.70
N ALA A 196 -17.67 8.44 -16.52
CA ALA A 196 -17.41 7.23 -15.74
C ALA A 196 -16.24 6.40 -16.28
N SER A 197 -15.98 6.44 -17.57
CA SER A 197 -14.85 5.74 -18.22
C SER A 197 -13.46 6.25 -17.81
N GLU A 198 -13.38 7.46 -17.28
CA GLU A 198 -12.10 8.11 -16.92
C GLU A 198 -11.70 7.85 -15.47
N TRP A 199 -12.48 7.12 -14.68
CA TRP A 199 -12.25 6.94 -13.26
C TRP A 199 -10.84 6.44 -12.92
N SER A 200 -10.30 5.53 -13.74
CA SER A 200 -9.01 4.89 -13.50
C SER A 200 -7.80 5.76 -13.81
N THR A 201 -7.98 6.85 -14.57
CA THR A 201 -6.88 7.77 -14.91
C THR A 201 -6.37 8.53 -13.69
N TYR A 202 -7.14 8.59 -12.61
CA TYR A 202 -6.78 9.23 -11.35
C TYR A 202 -6.07 8.30 -10.36
N LEU A 203 -5.85 7.05 -10.73
CA LEU A 203 -5.13 6.08 -9.91
C LEU A 203 -3.66 5.98 -10.33
N PRO A 204 -2.75 5.64 -9.40
CA PRO A 204 -1.37 5.31 -9.76
C PRO A 204 -1.31 4.12 -10.73
N GLU A 205 -2.15 3.13 -10.49
CA GLU A 205 -2.44 1.98 -11.37
C GLU A 205 -3.78 1.35 -10.95
N VAL A 206 -4.41 0.60 -11.85
CA VAL A 206 -5.54 -0.27 -11.49
C VAL A 206 -4.97 -1.59 -10.95
N PRO A 207 -5.15 -1.91 -9.66
CA PRO A 207 -4.60 -3.14 -9.09
C PRO A 207 -5.22 -4.38 -9.72
N LYS A 208 -4.39 -5.32 -10.20
CA LYS A 208 -4.86 -6.57 -10.84
C LYS A 208 -4.85 -7.77 -9.88
N ASN A 209 -3.85 -7.85 -8.99
CA ASN A 209 -3.62 -9.05 -8.19
C ASN A 209 -3.84 -8.82 -6.70
N ASN A 210 -3.22 -7.80 -6.15
CA ASN A 210 -3.28 -7.53 -4.72
C ASN A 210 -3.23 -6.03 -4.43
N ILE A 211 -3.82 -5.67 -3.30
CA ILE A 211 -3.70 -4.35 -2.66
C ILE A 211 -3.20 -4.54 -1.23
N TYR A 212 -2.59 -3.50 -0.69
CA TYR A 212 -2.21 -3.47 0.73
C TYR A 212 -3.11 -2.50 1.47
N ASN A 213 -3.61 -2.92 2.63
CA ASN A 213 -4.46 -2.13 3.51
C ASN A 213 -3.88 -2.14 4.92
N ILE A 214 -3.94 -1.02 5.63
CA ILE A 214 -3.45 -0.94 7.01
C ILE A 214 -4.63 -0.70 7.95
N LEU A 215 -4.74 -1.55 8.97
CA LEU A 215 -5.71 -1.44 10.05
C LEU A 215 -5.03 -0.84 11.28
N TYR A 216 -5.32 0.43 11.57
CA TYR A 216 -4.83 1.15 12.76
C TYR A 216 -5.76 0.99 13.96
N GLY A 217 -6.42 -0.15 14.09
CA GLY A 217 -7.42 -0.40 15.13
C GLY A 217 -8.85 -0.03 14.76
N GLN A 218 -9.09 0.54 13.57
CA GLN A 218 -10.47 0.74 13.09
C GLN A 218 -11.15 -0.62 12.89
N LYS A 219 -12.41 -0.69 13.31
CA LYS A 219 -13.23 -1.87 13.08
C LYS A 219 -14.12 -1.62 11.86
N TYR A 220 -14.16 -2.59 10.96
CA TYR A 220 -15.16 -2.58 9.90
C TYR A 220 -16.52 -3.03 10.45
N GLY A 221 -17.58 -2.35 10.03
CA GLY A 221 -18.95 -2.75 10.28
C GLY A 221 -19.68 -3.13 8.99
N GLU A 222 -20.95 -3.48 9.10
CA GLU A 222 -21.89 -3.61 7.99
C GLU A 222 -22.23 -2.23 7.38
N SER A 223 -21.20 -1.43 7.13
CA SER A 223 -21.31 -0.09 6.56
C SER A 223 -21.83 -0.16 5.13
N LYS A 224 -22.74 0.76 4.78
CA LYS A 224 -23.18 0.97 3.39
C LYS A 224 -22.28 1.94 2.63
N LYS A 225 -21.23 2.45 3.25
CA LYS A 225 -20.23 3.33 2.65
C LYS A 225 -18.84 2.73 2.86
N LYS A 226 -17.99 2.79 1.83
CA LYS A 226 -16.56 2.49 1.91
C LYS A 226 -15.79 3.55 1.16
N ILE A 227 -14.64 3.91 1.70
CA ILE A 227 -13.66 4.79 1.09
C ILE A 227 -12.41 3.96 0.86
N LEU A 228 -12.01 3.82 -0.39
CA LEU A 228 -10.74 3.22 -0.77
C LEU A 228 -9.78 4.34 -1.14
N VAL A 229 -8.71 4.47 -0.38
CA VAL A 229 -7.68 5.51 -0.57
C VAL A 229 -6.48 4.87 -1.23
N PHE A 230 -5.98 5.46 -2.30
CA PHE A 230 -4.67 5.19 -2.87
C PHE A 230 -3.72 6.29 -2.40
N ARG A 231 -2.63 5.91 -1.75
CA ARG A 231 -1.66 6.86 -1.20
C ARG A 231 -0.26 6.58 -1.75
N GLY A 232 0.29 7.53 -2.48
CA GLY A 232 1.63 7.47 -3.03
C GLY A 232 2.70 7.58 -1.94
N LEU A 233 3.84 6.89 -2.13
CA LEU A 233 4.92 6.85 -1.15
C LEU A 233 5.81 8.10 -1.18
N SER A 234 6.01 8.70 -2.34
CA SER A 234 7.02 9.75 -2.55
C SER A 234 6.48 11.05 -3.12
N ASN A 235 5.27 11.06 -3.66
CA ASN A 235 4.72 12.20 -4.40
C ASN A 235 3.59 12.94 -3.67
N GLY A 236 3.19 12.48 -2.48
CA GLY A 236 2.09 13.06 -1.71
C GLY A 236 0.72 12.96 -2.38
N ILE A 237 0.61 12.27 -3.52
CA ILE A 237 -0.66 12.08 -4.23
C ILE A 237 -1.56 11.14 -3.42
N GLU A 238 -2.79 11.58 -3.22
CA GLU A 238 -3.83 10.78 -2.59
C GLU A 238 -5.09 10.82 -3.46
N THR A 239 -5.59 9.64 -3.82
CA THR A 239 -6.86 9.48 -4.52
C THR A 239 -7.80 8.65 -3.68
N GLN A 240 -9.00 9.17 -3.44
CA GLN A 240 -10.05 8.50 -2.66
C GLN A 240 -11.21 8.13 -3.59
N LEU A 241 -11.59 6.86 -3.56
CA LEU A 241 -12.76 6.33 -4.22
C LEU A 241 -13.86 6.11 -3.18
N GLU A 242 -14.96 6.84 -3.27
CA GLU A 242 -16.10 6.69 -2.36
C GLU A 242 -17.14 5.76 -2.96
N PHE A 243 -17.36 4.63 -2.30
CA PHE A 243 -18.37 3.62 -2.68
C PHE A 243 -19.58 3.67 -1.77
N ARG A 244 -20.74 3.38 -2.34
CA ARG A 244 -22.00 3.24 -1.60
C ARG A 244 -22.71 1.95 -2.00
N LYS A 245 -23.25 1.26 -0.98
CA LYS A 245 -24.09 0.07 -1.16
C LYS A 245 -25.57 0.45 -1.17
N ARG A 246 -26.27 0.03 -2.22
CA ARG A 246 -27.74 0.15 -2.35
C ARG A 246 -28.32 -1.24 -2.54
N GLY A 247 -29.10 -1.72 -1.57
CA GLY A 247 -29.51 -3.11 -1.54
C GLY A 247 -28.30 -4.05 -1.47
N LYS A 248 -28.14 -4.91 -2.47
CA LYS A 248 -26.99 -5.84 -2.59
C LYS A 248 -25.81 -5.29 -3.41
N ASN A 249 -26.01 -4.17 -4.10
CA ASN A 249 -25.05 -3.66 -5.08
C ASN A 249 -24.23 -2.50 -4.53
N TRP A 250 -22.92 -2.59 -4.71
CA TRP A 250 -21.99 -1.50 -4.49
C TRP A 250 -21.79 -0.69 -5.77
N ARG A 251 -21.52 0.62 -5.63
CA ARG A 251 -21.28 1.52 -6.73
C ARG A 251 -20.25 2.58 -6.34
N LEU A 252 -19.36 2.94 -7.24
CA LEU A 252 -18.50 4.12 -7.12
C LEU A 252 -19.37 5.37 -7.32
N GLU A 253 -19.41 6.24 -6.31
CA GLU A 253 -20.28 7.43 -6.30
C GLU A 253 -19.49 8.73 -6.45
N ARG A 254 -18.17 8.74 -6.14
CA ARG A 254 -17.33 9.94 -6.15
C ARG A 254 -15.85 9.60 -6.14
N ILE A 255 -15.06 10.48 -6.78
CA ILE A 255 -13.59 10.53 -6.66
C ILE A 255 -13.17 11.83 -6.01
N ILE A 256 -12.16 11.75 -5.13
CA ILE A 256 -11.45 12.90 -4.56
C ILE A 256 -9.96 12.66 -4.82
N ALA A 257 -9.29 13.57 -5.57
CA ALA A 257 -7.89 13.43 -5.93
C ALA A 257 -7.10 14.72 -5.56
N TYR A 258 -6.00 14.53 -4.82
CA TYR A 258 -5.16 15.61 -4.31
C TYR A 258 -3.72 15.47 -4.79
#